data_120cd4f7a7d01359d8ffb98068441615
#
_entry.id   120cd4f7a7d01359d8ffb98068441615
#
_cell.length_a   1.000
_cell.length_b   1.000
_cell.length_c   1.000
_cell.angle_alpha   90.00
_cell.angle_beta   90.00
_cell.angle_gamma   90.00
#
_symmetry.space_group_name_H-M   'P 1'
#
loop_
_entity.id
_entity.type
_entity.pdbx_description
1 polymer ?
#
loop_
_entity_poly.entity_id
_entity_poly.type
_entity_poly.pdbx_seq_one_letter_code
_entity_poly.pdbx_strand_id
1 'polypeptide(L)'
;AQERINEHLRESENKVDKLVEAYENDYLEALPGRSLEETLEMKIMQVLGEARDVSGQIAENYLTMEHNHSVVMARTGARASMLNLTQITSCVGQQSVRGGRIHRGYIDRTLPHFRKNELGAKAKGFVHSSYKKGLDPIEFFFHAMGGREGLVDTAIRTAQSGYMQRRLVNALQDLQVKPSGLVTDNQGMVIQL
;
A
#
# COMPACT_ATOMS: atom_id res chain seq x y z
N ALA A 1 -3.26 -23.74 9.12
CA ALA A 1 -3.05 -22.31 8.83
C ALA A 1 -3.59 -21.95 7.45
N GLN A 2 -3.14 -22.60 6.39
CA GLN A 2 -3.48 -22.23 5.00
C GLN A 2 -4.98 -22.31 4.71
N GLU A 3 -5.67 -23.33 5.22
CA GLU A 3 -7.12 -23.44 5.06
C GLU A 3 -7.87 -22.27 5.71
N ARG A 4 -7.50 -21.90 6.94
CA ARG A 4 -8.08 -20.76 7.65
C ARG A 4 -7.84 -19.42 6.94
N ILE A 5 -6.65 -19.25 6.37
CA ILE A 5 -6.31 -18.06 5.58
C ILE A 5 -7.19 -18.00 4.32
N ASN A 6 -7.30 -19.11 3.59
CA ASN A 6 -8.11 -19.19 2.38
C ASN A 6 -9.61 -18.96 2.68
N GLU A 7 -10.11 -19.50 3.78
CA GLU A 7 -11.49 -19.30 4.24
C GLU A 7 -11.76 -17.80 4.54
N HIS A 8 -10.88 -17.18 5.33
CA HIS A 8 -11.00 -15.76 5.66
C HIS A 8 -10.91 -14.85 4.42
N LEU A 9 -10.02 -15.16 3.47
CA LEU A 9 -9.92 -14.40 2.22
C LEU A 9 -11.20 -14.53 1.38
N ARG A 10 -11.80 -15.73 1.28
CA ARG A 10 -13.08 -15.93 0.60
C ARG A 10 -14.23 -15.20 1.27
N GLU A 11 -14.28 -15.18 2.60
CA GLU A 11 -15.28 -14.41 3.34
C GLU A 11 -15.16 -12.90 3.05
N SER A 12 -13.93 -12.42 2.95
CA SER A 12 -13.66 -11.02 2.64
C SER A 12 -14.03 -10.66 1.20
N GLU A 13 -13.76 -11.55 0.24
CA GLU A 13 -14.22 -11.39 -1.15
C GLU A 13 -15.76 -11.38 -1.22
N ASN A 14 -16.44 -12.27 -0.51
CA ASN A 14 -17.91 -12.28 -0.41
C ASN A 14 -18.47 -10.98 0.22
N LYS A 15 -17.76 -10.37 1.17
CA LYS A 15 -18.15 -9.05 1.72
C LYS A 15 -18.02 -7.96 0.67
N VAL A 16 -16.98 -8.01 -0.16
CA VAL A 16 -16.82 -7.07 -1.28
C VAL A 16 -17.95 -7.23 -2.29
N ASP A 17 -18.30 -8.46 -2.65
CA ASP A 17 -19.40 -8.73 -3.60
C ASP A 17 -20.74 -8.19 -3.07
N LYS A 18 -21.03 -8.36 -1.78
CA LYS A 18 -22.21 -7.76 -1.14
C LYS A 18 -22.18 -6.23 -1.16
N LEU A 19 -21.03 -5.60 -1.00
CA LEU A 19 -20.90 -4.14 -1.11
C LEU A 19 -21.16 -3.66 -2.55
N VAL A 20 -20.70 -4.41 -3.54
CA VAL A 20 -20.95 -4.13 -4.94
C VAL A 20 -22.44 -4.29 -5.27
N GLU A 21 -23.08 -5.38 -4.82
CA GLU A 21 -24.51 -5.60 -4.97
C GLU A 21 -25.34 -4.48 -4.28
N ALA A 22 -24.94 -4.03 -3.09
CA ALA A 22 -25.61 -2.93 -2.40
C ALA A 22 -25.46 -1.60 -3.16
N TYR A 23 -24.34 -1.39 -3.84
CA TYR A 23 -24.12 -0.23 -4.69
C TYR A 23 -24.98 -0.29 -5.97
N GLU A 24 -25.02 -1.44 -6.64
CA GLU A 24 -25.84 -1.64 -7.86
C GLU A 24 -27.34 -1.52 -7.60
N ASN A 25 -27.79 -1.83 -6.41
CA ASN A 25 -29.19 -1.73 -5.98
C ASN A 25 -29.54 -0.41 -5.27
N ASP A 26 -28.65 0.57 -5.26
CA ASP A 26 -28.83 1.88 -4.60
C ASP A 26 -29.08 1.81 -3.09
N TYR A 27 -28.69 0.73 -2.40
CA TYR A 27 -28.79 0.59 -0.95
C TYR A 27 -27.57 1.13 -0.19
N LEU A 28 -26.54 1.57 -0.88
CA LEU A 28 -25.32 2.08 -0.28
C LEU A 28 -25.53 3.56 0.12
N GLU A 29 -25.39 3.86 1.40
CA GLU A 29 -25.41 5.25 1.88
C GLU A 29 -24.04 5.91 1.66
N ALA A 30 -24.04 7.09 1.04
CA ALA A 30 -22.85 7.88 0.86
C ALA A 30 -22.34 8.43 2.19
N LEU A 31 -21.04 8.42 2.39
CA LEU A 31 -20.40 9.09 3.51
C LEU A 31 -20.48 10.62 3.35
N PRO A 32 -20.60 11.38 4.45
CA PRO A 32 -20.67 12.83 4.39
C PRO A 32 -19.51 13.44 3.60
N GLY A 33 -19.84 14.23 2.57
CA GLY A 33 -18.86 14.93 1.74
C GLY A 33 -18.18 14.08 0.64
N ARG A 34 -18.69 12.87 0.35
CA ARG A 34 -18.16 11.99 -0.68
C ARG A 34 -19.24 11.50 -1.64
N SER A 35 -18.82 11.14 -2.87
CA SER A 35 -19.72 10.48 -3.81
C SER A 35 -19.98 9.03 -3.40
N LEU A 36 -21.03 8.40 -3.99
CA LEU A 36 -21.33 6.98 -3.78
C LEU A 36 -20.16 6.09 -4.25
N GLU A 37 -19.56 6.40 -5.40
CA GLU A 37 -18.41 5.67 -5.92
C GLU A 37 -17.19 5.75 -4.99
N GLU A 38 -16.87 6.95 -4.50
CA GLU A 38 -15.76 7.13 -3.54
C GLU A 38 -16.01 6.40 -2.23
N THR A 39 -17.26 6.37 -1.78
CA THR A 39 -17.65 5.64 -0.57
C THR A 39 -17.50 4.14 -0.75
N LEU A 40 -17.94 3.60 -1.91
CA LEU A 40 -17.78 2.20 -2.26
C LEU A 40 -16.30 1.81 -2.30
N GLU A 41 -15.49 2.57 -3.04
CA GLU A 41 -14.05 2.31 -3.18
C GLU A 41 -13.34 2.30 -1.83
N MET A 42 -13.67 3.24 -0.96
CA MET A 42 -13.09 3.31 0.39
C MET A 42 -13.48 2.11 1.26
N LYS A 43 -14.77 1.73 1.27
CA LYS A 43 -15.24 0.56 2.03
C LYS A 43 -14.60 -0.73 1.52
N ILE A 44 -14.48 -0.91 0.21
CA ILE A 44 -13.81 -2.07 -0.37
C ILE A 44 -12.31 -2.10 0.00
N MET A 45 -11.62 -0.96 -0.12
CA MET A 45 -10.21 -0.85 0.27
C MET A 45 -9.99 -1.20 1.75
N GLN A 46 -10.91 -0.77 2.62
CA GLN A 46 -10.87 -1.11 4.04
C GLN A 46 -11.03 -2.63 4.25
N VAL A 47 -12.06 -3.24 3.67
CA VAL A 47 -12.32 -4.70 3.80
C VAL A 47 -11.13 -5.51 3.30
N LEU A 48 -10.57 -5.15 2.14
CA LEU A 48 -9.42 -5.87 1.57
C LEU A 48 -8.11 -5.61 2.34
N GLY A 49 -7.95 -4.44 2.95
CA GLY A 49 -6.86 -4.14 3.87
C GLY A 49 -6.94 -5.00 5.13
N GLU A 50 -8.10 -5.04 5.76
CA GLU A 50 -8.37 -5.89 6.93
C GLU A 50 -8.15 -7.39 6.61
N ALA A 51 -8.58 -7.84 5.43
CA ALA A 51 -8.39 -9.21 4.97
C ALA A 51 -6.91 -9.61 4.94
N ARG A 52 -6.05 -8.74 4.42
CA ARG A 52 -4.60 -8.95 4.40
C ARG A 52 -4.03 -8.98 5.82
N ASP A 53 -4.42 -8.03 6.67
CA ASP A 53 -3.86 -7.87 8.00
C ASP A 53 -4.25 -9.03 8.93
N VAL A 54 -5.51 -9.47 8.89
CA VAL A 54 -5.99 -10.64 9.63
C VAL A 54 -5.34 -11.93 9.12
N SER A 55 -5.19 -12.08 7.80
CA SER A 55 -4.45 -13.20 7.22
C SER A 55 -3.00 -13.26 7.71
N GLY A 56 -2.38 -12.09 7.87
CA GLY A 56 -1.05 -11.94 8.43
C GLY A 56 -0.98 -12.37 9.90
N GLN A 57 -1.94 -11.95 10.71
CA GLN A 57 -2.04 -12.36 12.12
C GLN A 57 -2.24 -13.88 12.27
N ILE A 58 -3.07 -14.48 11.42
CA ILE A 58 -3.24 -15.92 11.40
C ILE A 58 -1.91 -16.61 11.08
N ALA A 59 -1.15 -16.12 10.10
CA ALA A 59 0.16 -16.67 9.75
C ALA A 59 1.17 -16.50 10.88
N GLU A 60 1.19 -15.31 11.51
CA GLU A 60 2.11 -14.99 12.61
C GLU A 60 1.98 -15.95 13.78
N ASN A 61 0.77 -16.38 14.12
CA ASN A 61 0.52 -17.34 15.19
C ASN A 61 1.16 -18.72 14.96
N TYR A 62 1.50 -19.04 13.70
CA TYR A 62 2.20 -20.29 13.33
C TYR A 62 3.70 -20.11 13.08
N LEU A 63 4.19 -18.88 13.08
CA LEU A 63 5.59 -18.55 12.82
C LEU A 63 6.32 -18.32 14.16
N THR A 64 7.05 -19.33 14.64
CA THR A 64 7.83 -19.23 15.88
C THR A 64 9.16 -18.51 15.64
N MET A 65 9.62 -17.73 16.63
CA MET A 65 10.93 -17.06 16.57
C MET A 65 12.10 -18.04 16.61
N GLU A 66 11.94 -19.17 17.28
CA GLU A 66 13.03 -20.11 17.56
C GLU A 66 13.62 -20.75 16.30
N HIS A 67 12.82 -20.89 15.23
CA HIS A 67 13.23 -21.57 14.00
C HIS A 67 13.14 -20.71 12.75
N ASN A 68 12.81 -19.41 12.89
CA ASN A 68 12.58 -18.56 11.73
C ASN A 68 13.31 -17.21 11.85
N HIS A 69 14.50 -17.16 11.27
CA HIS A 69 15.33 -15.96 11.27
C HIS A 69 14.66 -14.74 10.64
N SER A 70 13.76 -14.95 9.66
CA SER A 70 13.01 -13.86 9.01
C SER A 70 12.04 -13.19 10.00
N VAL A 71 11.41 -13.98 10.88
CA VAL A 71 10.55 -13.46 11.95
C VAL A 71 11.37 -12.66 12.96
N VAL A 72 12.54 -13.16 13.33
CA VAL A 72 13.47 -12.46 14.24
C VAL A 72 13.85 -11.11 13.62
N MET A 73 14.29 -11.07 12.36
CA MET A 73 14.67 -9.83 11.69
C MET A 73 13.52 -8.83 11.61
N ALA A 74 12.30 -9.30 11.32
CA ALA A 74 11.12 -8.44 11.24
C ALA A 74 10.72 -7.87 12.61
N ARG A 75 10.74 -8.68 13.67
CA ARG A 75 10.37 -8.25 15.03
C ARG A 75 11.42 -7.34 15.67
N THR A 76 12.69 -7.58 15.42
CA THR A 76 13.77 -6.71 15.91
C THR A 76 13.89 -5.40 15.14
N GLY A 77 13.18 -5.26 14.03
CA GLY A 77 13.26 -4.07 13.16
C GLY A 77 14.56 -3.97 12.37
N ALA A 78 15.38 -5.02 12.34
CA ALA A 78 16.65 -5.02 11.63
C ALA A 78 16.47 -4.93 10.12
N ARG A 79 15.54 -5.72 9.57
CA ARG A 79 15.20 -5.73 8.14
C ARG A 79 13.85 -6.40 7.92
N ALA A 80 13.16 -5.99 6.84
CA ALA A 80 11.81 -6.41 6.52
C ALA A 80 10.76 -5.93 7.55
N SER A 81 9.52 -6.29 7.33
CA SER A 81 8.41 -6.04 8.25
C SER A 81 7.51 -7.28 8.33
N MET A 82 6.64 -7.35 9.32
CA MET A 82 5.63 -8.42 9.39
C MET A 82 4.74 -8.44 8.14
N LEU A 83 4.51 -7.29 7.53
CA LEU A 83 3.80 -7.20 6.25
C LEU A 83 4.49 -7.99 5.13
N ASN A 84 5.82 -7.94 5.04
CA ASN A 84 6.55 -8.71 4.03
C ASN A 84 6.40 -10.22 4.26
N LEU A 85 6.42 -10.66 5.52
CA LEU A 85 6.16 -12.07 5.87
C LEU A 85 4.73 -12.49 5.52
N THR A 86 3.76 -11.61 5.77
CA THR A 86 2.36 -11.83 5.35
C THR A 86 2.26 -12.02 3.84
N GLN A 87 2.90 -11.19 3.05
CA GLN A 87 2.90 -11.29 1.59
C GLN A 87 3.57 -12.57 1.07
N ILE A 88 4.60 -13.03 1.77
CA ILE A 88 5.29 -14.29 1.42
C ILE A 88 4.42 -15.50 1.75
N THR A 89 3.75 -15.52 2.91
CA THR A 89 3.11 -16.71 3.46
C THR A 89 1.59 -16.78 3.26
N SER A 90 0.90 -15.63 3.26
CA SER A 90 -0.56 -15.55 3.23
C SER A 90 -1.10 -15.06 1.90
N CYS A 91 -1.10 -13.75 1.68
CA CYS A 91 -1.53 -13.13 0.42
C CYS A 91 -0.77 -11.82 0.19
N VAL A 92 -0.61 -11.45 -1.09
CA VAL A 92 0.04 -10.16 -1.44
C VAL A 92 -0.90 -8.99 -1.15
N GLY A 93 -2.21 -9.18 -1.34
CA GLY A 93 -3.23 -8.19 -1.04
C GLY A 93 -3.54 -7.24 -2.20
N GLN A 94 -4.27 -6.16 -1.90
CA GLN A 94 -4.71 -5.19 -2.90
C GLN A 94 -3.54 -4.42 -3.49
N GLN A 95 -3.46 -4.39 -4.81
CA GLN A 95 -2.55 -3.54 -5.56
C GLN A 95 -3.21 -2.19 -5.81
N SER A 96 -2.48 -1.12 -5.55
CA SER A 96 -2.97 0.23 -5.76
C SER A 96 -2.10 1.00 -6.74
N VAL A 97 -2.73 1.86 -7.52
CA VAL A 97 -2.08 2.76 -8.47
C VAL A 97 -2.70 4.14 -8.30
N ARG A 98 -1.88 5.16 -8.06
CA ARG A 98 -2.31 6.54 -7.79
C ARG A 98 -3.25 6.67 -6.59
N GLY A 99 -3.01 5.90 -5.54
CA GLY A 99 -3.75 5.96 -4.30
C GLY A 99 -5.10 5.25 -4.28
N GLY A 100 -5.50 4.59 -5.36
CA GLY A 100 -6.76 3.85 -5.48
C GLY A 100 -6.57 2.45 -6.05
N ARG A 101 -7.65 1.67 -6.12
CA ARG A 101 -7.65 0.38 -6.82
C ARG A 101 -7.40 0.59 -8.30
N ILE A 102 -6.88 -0.43 -8.97
CA ILE A 102 -6.59 -0.36 -10.41
C ILE A 102 -7.90 -0.16 -11.19
N HIS A 103 -7.99 0.93 -11.96
CA HIS A 103 -9.18 1.29 -12.74
C HIS A 103 -8.88 1.64 -14.20
N ARG A 104 -7.60 1.71 -14.56
CA ARG A 104 -7.16 2.06 -15.92
C ARG A 104 -6.56 0.85 -16.63
N GLY A 105 -6.80 0.76 -17.89
CA GLY A 105 -6.30 -0.27 -18.80
C GLY A 105 -7.06 -0.17 -20.13
N TYR A 106 -8.27 -0.65 -20.15
CA TYR A 106 -9.20 -0.56 -21.28
C TYR A 106 -10.38 0.34 -20.95
N ILE A 107 -11.26 0.59 -21.91
CA ILE A 107 -12.50 1.33 -21.67
C ILE A 107 -13.39 0.50 -20.74
N ASP A 108 -13.71 1.06 -19.58
CA ASP A 108 -14.59 0.51 -18.55
C ASP A 108 -14.15 -0.83 -17.92
N ARG A 109 -12.90 -1.24 -18.11
CA ARG A 109 -12.32 -2.45 -17.50
C ARG A 109 -10.79 -2.38 -17.40
N THR A 110 -10.22 -3.14 -16.51
CA THR A 110 -8.76 -3.19 -16.29
C THR A 110 -8.05 -4.06 -17.32
N LEU A 111 -8.63 -5.23 -17.64
CA LEU A 111 -8.10 -6.19 -18.60
C LEU A 111 -9.23 -6.77 -19.45
N PRO A 112 -8.93 -7.29 -20.66
CA PRO A 112 -9.93 -7.93 -21.55
C PRO A 112 -10.63 -9.14 -20.92
N HIS A 113 -10.03 -9.77 -19.91
CA HIS A 113 -10.54 -10.95 -19.21
C HIS A 113 -11.77 -10.64 -18.33
N PHE A 114 -11.96 -9.39 -17.96
CA PHE A 114 -13.04 -8.95 -17.08
C PHE A 114 -14.19 -8.31 -17.87
N ARG A 115 -15.37 -8.34 -17.29
CA ARG A 115 -16.53 -7.65 -17.84
C ARG A 115 -16.37 -6.13 -17.72
N LYS A 116 -17.08 -5.40 -18.55
CA LYS A 116 -17.14 -3.94 -18.42
C LYS A 116 -17.82 -3.57 -17.10
N ASN A 117 -17.28 -2.55 -16.44
CA ASN A 117 -17.74 -2.05 -15.13
C ASN A 117 -17.70 -3.08 -13.99
N GLU A 118 -16.87 -4.12 -14.11
CA GLU A 118 -16.68 -5.09 -13.02
C GLU A 118 -15.94 -4.44 -11.86
N LEU A 119 -16.59 -4.38 -10.68
CA LEU A 119 -16.08 -3.73 -9.47
C LEU A 119 -15.49 -4.72 -8.47
N GLY A 120 -15.55 -6.02 -8.74
CA GLY A 120 -15.07 -7.09 -7.87
C GLY A 120 -13.60 -6.95 -7.45
N ALA A 121 -13.21 -7.61 -6.39
CA ALA A 121 -11.86 -7.52 -5.84
C ALA A 121 -10.79 -7.94 -6.87
N LYS A 122 -10.97 -9.09 -7.51
CA LYS A 122 -10.02 -9.64 -8.49
C LYS A 122 -9.90 -8.74 -9.73
N ALA A 123 -11.01 -8.18 -10.22
CA ALA A 123 -11.04 -7.33 -11.39
C ALA A 123 -10.31 -5.99 -11.19
N LYS A 124 -10.23 -5.53 -9.96
CA LYS A 124 -9.60 -4.25 -9.57
C LYS A 124 -8.23 -4.43 -8.90
N GLY A 125 -7.61 -5.61 -9.02
CA GLY A 125 -6.21 -5.82 -8.65
C GLY A 125 -5.98 -6.37 -7.24
N PHE A 126 -6.93 -7.10 -6.66
CA PHE A 126 -6.67 -7.87 -5.45
C PHE A 126 -5.91 -9.16 -5.79
N VAL A 127 -4.77 -9.36 -5.14
CA VAL A 127 -3.90 -10.53 -5.29
C VAL A 127 -4.13 -11.47 -4.12
N HIS A 128 -4.87 -12.54 -4.37
CA HIS A 128 -5.19 -13.59 -3.40
C HIS A 128 -4.00 -14.47 -3.09
N SER A 129 -3.13 -14.69 -4.08
CA SER A 129 -1.98 -15.57 -3.95
C SER A 129 -0.86 -14.95 -3.12
N SER A 130 -0.03 -15.81 -2.53
CA SER A 130 1.20 -15.41 -1.83
C SER A 130 2.42 -15.62 -2.74
N TYR A 131 3.55 -14.98 -2.41
CA TYR A 131 4.79 -15.21 -3.15
C TYR A 131 5.27 -16.66 -3.07
N LYS A 132 5.02 -17.35 -1.95
CA LYS A 132 5.38 -18.75 -1.79
C LYS A 132 4.57 -19.67 -2.70
N LYS A 133 3.28 -19.38 -2.90
CA LYS A 133 2.40 -20.13 -3.79
C LYS A 133 2.67 -19.82 -5.25
N GLY A 134 3.08 -18.60 -5.54
CA GLY A 134 3.19 -18.03 -6.88
C GLY A 134 1.92 -17.30 -7.30
N LEU A 135 2.07 -16.28 -8.15
CA LEU A 135 0.98 -15.45 -8.65
C LEU A 135 0.46 -15.98 -9.98
N ASP A 136 -0.85 -15.89 -10.19
CA ASP A 136 -1.46 -16.12 -11.50
C ASP A 136 -1.01 -15.00 -12.48
N PRO A 137 -1.03 -15.25 -13.81
CA PRO A 137 -0.61 -14.26 -14.80
C PRO A 137 -1.34 -12.91 -14.66
N ILE A 138 -2.63 -12.92 -14.35
CA ILE A 138 -3.44 -11.70 -14.12
C ILE A 138 -2.99 -10.99 -12.84
N GLU A 139 -2.82 -11.72 -11.75
CA GLU A 139 -2.33 -11.19 -10.48
C GLU A 139 -0.93 -10.61 -10.63
N PHE A 140 -0.06 -11.30 -11.35
CA PHE A 140 1.29 -10.82 -11.64
C PHE A 140 1.27 -9.52 -12.43
N PHE A 141 0.39 -9.40 -13.43
CA PHE A 141 0.27 -8.17 -14.21
C PHE A 141 -0.13 -6.97 -13.34
N PHE A 142 -1.13 -7.14 -12.48
CA PHE A 142 -1.52 -6.09 -11.54
C PHE A 142 -0.42 -5.75 -10.54
N HIS A 143 0.26 -6.76 -10.04
CA HIS A 143 1.40 -6.56 -9.15
C HIS A 143 2.55 -5.80 -9.84
N ALA A 144 2.83 -6.10 -11.10
CA ALA A 144 3.82 -5.37 -11.90
C ALA A 144 3.43 -3.90 -12.12
N MET A 145 2.12 -3.60 -12.30
CA MET A 145 1.65 -2.21 -12.40
C MET A 145 1.89 -1.43 -11.10
N GLY A 146 1.52 -1.99 -9.96
CA GLY A 146 1.75 -1.38 -8.64
C GLY A 146 3.24 -1.22 -8.33
N GLY A 147 4.04 -2.25 -8.61
CA GLY A 147 5.49 -2.21 -8.45
C GLY A 147 6.17 -1.15 -9.32
N ARG A 148 5.74 -0.99 -10.57
CA ARG A 148 6.25 0.05 -11.48
C ARG A 148 5.97 1.45 -10.94
N GLU A 149 4.78 1.71 -10.41
CA GLU A 149 4.48 3.01 -9.80
C GLU A 149 5.43 3.31 -8.63
N GLY A 150 5.66 2.33 -7.74
CA GLY A 150 6.60 2.48 -6.64
C GLY A 150 8.03 2.78 -7.09
N LEU A 151 8.51 2.13 -8.15
CA LEU A 151 9.84 2.38 -8.72
C LEU A 151 9.94 3.80 -9.30
N VAL A 152 8.94 4.23 -10.06
CA VAL A 152 8.89 5.58 -10.66
C VAL A 152 8.80 6.65 -9.57
N ASP A 153 7.93 6.47 -8.57
CA ASP A 153 7.80 7.41 -7.44
C ASP A 153 9.12 7.56 -6.69
N THR A 154 9.81 6.46 -6.40
CA THR A 154 11.13 6.48 -5.75
C THR A 154 12.15 7.28 -6.57
N ALA A 155 12.24 7.03 -7.88
CA ALA A 155 13.16 7.73 -8.75
C ALA A 155 12.91 9.25 -8.81
N ILE A 156 11.64 9.66 -8.93
CA ILE A 156 11.25 11.08 -8.97
C ILE A 156 11.49 11.74 -7.61
N ARG A 157 11.11 11.10 -6.54
CA ARG A 157 11.24 11.61 -5.17
C ARG A 157 12.71 11.81 -4.78
N THR A 158 13.59 10.91 -5.22
CA THR A 158 15.04 11.05 -5.02
C THR A 158 15.57 12.30 -5.69
N ALA A 159 15.18 12.58 -6.94
CA ALA A 159 15.59 13.78 -7.64
C ALA A 159 15.06 15.06 -6.97
N GLN A 160 13.80 15.08 -6.56
CA GLN A 160 13.18 16.23 -5.87
C GLN A 160 13.84 16.51 -4.51
N SER A 161 14.08 15.48 -3.69
CA SER A 161 14.72 15.63 -2.39
C SER A 161 16.17 16.09 -2.54
N GLY A 162 16.91 15.58 -3.52
CA GLY A 162 18.27 16.03 -3.81
C GLY A 162 18.34 17.49 -4.25
N TYR A 163 17.40 17.94 -5.09
CA TYR A 163 17.30 19.34 -5.48
C TYR A 163 16.95 20.25 -4.28
N MET A 164 16.00 19.83 -3.46
CA MET A 164 15.64 20.57 -2.24
C MET A 164 16.83 20.64 -1.26
N GLN A 165 17.52 19.52 -1.06
CA GLN A 165 18.73 19.49 -0.22
C GLN A 165 19.79 20.47 -0.72
N ARG A 166 20.09 20.46 -2.04
CA ARG A 166 21.06 21.40 -2.61
C ARG A 166 20.68 22.87 -2.35
N ARG A 167 19.41 23.23 -2.52
CA ARG A 167 18.92 24.58 -2.24
C ARG A 167 19.05 24.95 -0.76
N LEU A 168 18.68 24.04 0.16
CA LEU A 168 18.80 24.26 1.58
C LEU A 168 20.26 24.41 2.01
N VAL A 169 21.14 23.54 1.54
CA VAL A 169 22.57 23.64 1.85
C VAL A 169 23.14 24.97 1.36
N ASN A 170 22.84 25.39 0.14
CA ASN A 170 23.29 26.67 -0.39
C ASN A 170 22.74 27.88 0.40
N ALA A 171 21.53 27.78 0.93
CA ALA A 171 20.91 28.84 1.71
C ALA A 171 21.45 28.92 3.15
N LEU A 172 21.85 27.79 3.73
CA LEU A 172 22.24 27.68 5.14
C LEU A 172 23.74 27.54 5.38
N GLN A 173 24.55 27.36 4.33
CA GLN A 173 26.00 27.09 4.48
C GLN A 173 26.77 28.21 5.19
N ASP A 174 26.28 29.45 5.09
CA ASP A 174 26.92 30.64 5.68
C ASP A 174 26.48 30.89 7.11
N LEU A 175 25.48 30.15 7.63
CA LEU A 175 24.93 30.36 8.94
C LEU A 175 25.70 29.54 10.00
N GLN A 176 26.04 30.17 11.12
CA GLN A 176 26.76 29.59 12.25
C GLN A 176 26.07 29.90 13.57
N VAL A 177 25.93 28.90 14.41
CA VAL A 177 25.48 29.09 15.80
C VAL A 177 26.71 29.44 16.65
N LYS A 178 26.71 30.59 17.27
CA LYS A 178 27.78 31.04 18.18
C LYS A 178 27.58 30.43 19.59
N PRO A 179 28.63 30.37 20.43
CA PRO A 179 28.52 29.90 21.83
C PRO A 179 27.50 30.69 22.67
N SER A 180 27.18 31.90 22.29
CA SER A 180 26.16 32.75 22.93
C SER A 180 24.71 32.31 22.59
N GLY A 181 24.51 31.33 21.69
CA GLY A 181 23.21 30.91 21.18
C GLY A 181 22.72 31.72 19.97
N LEU A 182 23.39 32.81 19.61
CA LEU A 182 23.06 33.65 18.45
C LEU A 182 23.41 32.91 17.14
N VAL A 183 22.53 33.01 16.15
CA VAL A 183 22.83 32.61 14.78
C VAL A 183 23.34 33.77 13.97
N THR A 184 24.53 33.63 13.43
CA THR A 184 25.19 34.67 12.63
C THR A 184 25.56 34.17 11.24
N ASP A 185 25.66 35.08 10.27
CA ASP A 185 26.27 34.80 8.98
C ASP A 185 27.80 34.85 9.01
N ASN A 186 28.46 34.62 7.87
CA ASN A 186 29.92 34.72 7.72
C ASN A 186 30.47 36.14 7.96
N GLN A 187 29.64 37.17 7.84
CA GLN A 187 30.02 38.57 8.06
C GLN A 187 29.80 38.99 9.51
N GLY A 188 29.26 38.12 10.36
CA GLY A 188 28.97 38.37 11.76
C GLY A 188 27.63 39.05 12.02
N MET A 189 26.80 39.21 11.01
CA MET A 189 25.44 39.74 11.17
C MET A 189 24.56 38.71 11.92
N VAL A 190 23.79 39.19 12.89
CA VAL A 190 22.86 38.38 13.65
C VAL A 190 21.60 38.13 12.81
N ILE A 191 21.34 36.90 12.50
CA ILE A 191 20.17 36.47 11.72
C ILE A 191 19.03 36.03 12.66
N GLN A 192 19.37 35.38 13.76
CA GLN A 192 18.42 34.94 14.78
C GLN A 192 19.02 35.07 16.17
N LEU A 193 18.19 35.59 17.09
CA LEU A 193 18.50 35.73 18.53
C LEU A 193 18.22 34.43 19.28
#